data_801468060701e09f3e8c49dfd401cf85
#
_entry.id   801468060701e09f3e8c49dfd401cf85
#
_cell.length_a   1.000
_cell.length_b   1.000
_cell.length_c   1.000
_cell.angle_alpha   90.00
_cell.angle_beta   90.00
_cell.angle_gamma   90.00
#
_symmetry.space_group_name_H-M   'P 1'
#
loop_
_entity.id
_entity.type
_entity.pdbx_description
1 polymer ?
#
loop_
_entity_poly.entity_id
_entity_poly.type
_entity_poly.pdbx_seq_one_letter_code
_entity_poly.pdbx_strand_id
1 'polypeptide(L)'
;MERLRIWGKNMVESKISSHKKEIRRQIRQREQELSPETKRKLDELLGKRLLTELLRLQGDGKDPIYCYVSCGKEADTRWILKSLWERKLRTAVPRVAGEQMEFFEITGFSDLEPGYFGILEPREGCRRVCCPESVILVPGVAFSRNGKRLGRGGGFYDRFLEREPKHKKIAAAYEYQMMETLPSEVHDVPVDMVVTEKECYICRTGEE
;
A
#
# COMPACT_ATOMS: atom_id res chain seq x y z
N MET A 1 29.39 -13.21 26.20
CA MET A 1 28.45 -12.06 26.15
C MET A 1 27.78 -11.93 24.78
N GLU A 2 28.48 -12.13 23.69
CA GLU A 2 27.96 -12.03 22.31
C GLU A 2 26.88 -13.08 21.94
N ARG A 3 27.07 -14.35 22.38
CA ARG A 3 26.06 -15.43 22.16
C ARG A 3 24.71 -15.15 22.84
N LEU A 4 24.69 -14.52 24.02
CA LEU A 4 23.42 -14.14 24.69
C LEU A 4 22.69 -12.99 23.97
N ARG A 5 23.44 -12.05 23.40
CA ARG A 5 22.86 -10.95 22.56
C ARG A 5 22.24 -11.48 21.29
N ILE A 6 22.91 -12.40 20.59
CA ILE A 6 22.40 -13.03 19.36
C ILE A 6 21.15 -13.87 19.68
N TRP A 7 21.14 -14.61 20.80
CA TRP A 7 19.98 -15.43 21.19
C TRP A 7 18.76 -14.57 21.56
N GLY A 8 18.97 -13.48 22.29
CA GLY A 8 17.92 -12.51 22.61
C GLY A 8 17.34 -11.84 21.36
N LYS A 9 18.17 -11.43 20.40
CA LYS A 9 17.75 -10.82 19.13
C LYS A 9 16.90 -11.79 18.30
N ASN A 10 17.34 -13.03 18.13
CA ASN A 10 16.61 -14.06 17.39
C ASN A 10 15.25 -14.39 18.03
N MET A 11 15.15 -14.36 19.36
CA MET A 11 13.90 -14.62 20.06
C MET A 11 12.89 -13.46 19.92
N VAL A 12 13.37 -12.23 19.90
CA VAL A 12 12.53 -11.04 19.64
C VAL A 12 12.02 -11.03 18.20
N GLU A 13 12.88 -11.26 17.22
CA GLU A 13 12.51 -11.35 15.80
C GLU A 13 11.50 -12.47 15.54
N SER A 14 11.66 -13.63 16.17
CA SER A 14 10.72 -14.75 16.11
C SER A 14 9.33 -14.37 16.67
N LYS A 15 9.28 -13.64 17.80
CA LYS A 15 8.02 -13.15 18.39
C LYS A 15 7.33 -12.12 17.48
N ILE A 16 8.07 -11.17 16.91
CA ILE A 16 7.55 -10.17 15.96
C ILE A 16 6.97 -10.89 14.74
N SER A 17 7.70 -11.82 14.14
CA SER A 17 7.25 -12.58 12.98
C SER A 17 5.96 -13.37 13.28
N SER A 18 5.88 -14.03 14.43
CA SER A 18 4.69 -14.78 14.86
C SER A 18 3.47 -13.84 15.04
N HIS A 19 3.68 -12.67 15.65
CA HIS A 19 2.63 -11.68 15.84
C HIS A 19 2.15 -11.09 14.49
N LYS A 20 3.09 -10.76 13.57
CA LYS A 20 2.74 -10.34 12.20
C LYS A 20 1.89 -11.40 11.46
N LYS A 21 2.19 -12.69 11.64
CA LYS A 21 1.40 -13.80 11.05
C LYS A 21 0.00 -13.86 11.62
N GLU A 22 -0.14 -13.70 12.93
CA GLU A 22 -1.43 -13.74 13.61
C GLU A 22 -2.34 -12.59 13.17
N ILE A 23 -1.82 -11.35 13.09
CA ILE A 23 -2.58 -10.20 12.58
C ILE A 23 -3.05 -10.44 11.15
N ARG A 24 -2.17 -10.96 10.26
CA ARG A 24 -2.57 -11.29 8.88
C ARG A 24 -3.69 -12.33 8.85
N ARG A 25 -3.69 -13.30 9.75
CA ARG A 25 -4.74 -14.33 9.88
C ARG A 25 -6.07 -13.69 10.29
N GLN A 26 -6.06 -12.82 11.31
CA GLN A 26 -7.25 -12.14 11.82
C GLN A 26 -7.88 -11.23 10.76
N ILE A 27 -7.08 -10.42 10.05
CA ILE A 27 -7.59 -9.57 8.98
C ILE A 27 -8.17 -10.40 7.84
N ARG A 28 -7.48 -11.48 7.41
CA ARG A 28 -8.00 -12.39 6.37
C ARG A 28 -9.34 -13.01 6.76
N GLN A 29 -9.53 -13.36 8.03
CA GLN A 29 -10.81 -13.86 8.52
C GLN A 29 -11.90 -12.80 8.36
N ARG A 30 -11.67 -11.55 8.80
CA ARG A 30 -12.61 -10.43 8.63
C ARG A 30 -12.93 -10.17 7.15
N GLU A 31 -11.92 -10.27 6.28
CA GLU A 31 -12.12 -10.15 4.83
C GLU A 31 -13.05 -11.24 4.28
N GLN A 32 -12.97 -12.47 4.78
CA GLN A 32 -13.83 -13.58 4.35
C GLN A 32 -15.29 -13.38 4.79
N GLU A 33 -15.52 -12.76 5.94
CA GLU A 33 -16.84 -12.47 6.49
C GLU A 33 -17.54 -11.32 5.75
N LEU A 34 -16.80 -10.50 4.98
CA LEU A 34 -17.37 -9.41 4.21
C LEU A 34 -18.21 -9.92 3.03
N SER A 35 -19.51 -9.58 3.05
CA SER A 35 -20.36 -9.82 1.89
C SER A 35 -19.95 -8.94 0.70
N PRO A 36 -20.19 -9.38 -0.56
CA PRO A 36 -19.91 -8.57 -1.75
C PRO A 36 -20.62 -7.20 -1.71
N GLU A 37 -21.83 -7.14 -1.17
CA GLU A 37 -22.59 -5.90 -1.05
C GLU A 37 -21.94 -4.93 -0.04
N THR A 38 -21.55 -5.44 1.13
CA THR A 38 -20.85 -4.64 2.13
C THR A 38 -19.53 -4.12 1.59
N LYS A 39 -18.74 -4.99 0.94
CA LYS A 39 -17.49 -4.57 0.32
C LYS A 39 -17.70 -3.44 -0.67
N ARG A 40 -18.69 -3.56 -1.57
CA ARG A 40 -19.00 -2.52 -2.57
C ARG A 40 -19.33 -1.17 -1.91
N LYS A 41 -20.12 -1.16 -0.82
CA LYS A 41 -20.43 0.06 -0.06
C LYS A 41 -19.18 0.70 0.55
N LEU A 42 -18.32 -0.12 1.15
CA LEU A 42 -17.05 0.34 1.72
C LEU A 42 -16.12 0.89 0.63
N ASP A 43 -15.98 0.20 -0.51
CA ASP A 43 -15.20 0.65 -1.65
C ASP A 43 -15.66 2.01 -2.17
N GLU A 44 -16.97 2.21 -2.29
CA GLU A 44 -17.55 3.48 -2.76
C GLU A 44 -17.21 4.65 -1.81
N LEU A 45 -17.39 4.46 -0.51
CA LEU A 45 -17.09 5.49 0.49
C LEU A 45 -15.59 5.80 0.56
N LEU A 46 -14.79 4.75 0.66
CA LEU A 46 -13.32 4.85 0.69
C LEU A 46 -12.80 5.48 -0.60
N GLY A 47 -13.26 5.03 -1.76
CA GLY A 47 -12.81 5.53 -3.06
C GLY A 47 -13.05 7.02 -3.22
N LYS A 48 -14.25 7.53 -2.86
CA LYS A 48 -14.56 8.96 -2.92
C LYS A 48 -13.60 9.79 -2.04
N ARG A 49 -13.36 9.34 -0.81
CA ARG A 49 -12.47 10.02 0.13
C ARG A 49 -11.01 9.96 -0.35
N LEU A 50 -10.56 8.80 -0.77
CA LEU A 50 -9.21 8.58 -1.29
C LEU A 50 -8.92 9.45 -2.51
N LEU A 51 -9.87 9.52 -3.47
CA LEU A 51 -9.73 10.37 -4.66
C LEU A 51 -9.57 11.84 -4.26
N THR A 52 -10.35 12.33 -3.30
CA THR A 52 -10.23 13.71 -2.78
C THR A 52 -8.83 13.98 -2.23
N GLU A 53 -8.28 13.08 -1.43
CA GLU A 53 -6.93 13.25 -0.86
C GLU A 53 -5.83 13.15 -1.92
N LEU A 54 -5.95 12.21 -2.88
CA LEU A 54 -5.03 12.10 -3.99
C LEU A 54 -4.97 13.38 -4.82
N LEU A 55 -6.12 13.95 -5.19
CA LEU A 55 -6.19 15.20 -5.95
C LEU A 55 -5.62 16.38 -5.16
N ARG A 56 -5.87 16.45 -3.85
CA ARG A 56 -5.31 17.49 -2.97
C ARG A 56 -3.78 17.43 -2.89
N LEU A 57 -3.20 16.23 -2.89
CA LEU A 57 -1.77 16.00 -2.70
C LEU A 57 -0.98 15.97 -4.00
N GLN A 58 -1.63 15.76 -5.13
CA GLN A 58 -1.03 15.70 -6.47
C GLN A 58 -0.38 17.04 -6.89
N GLY A 59 -0.81 18.15 -6.34
CA GLY A 59 -0.26 19.47 -6.67
C GLY A 59 -0.62 19.91 -8.10
N ASP A 60 0.39 20.20 -8.93
CA ASP A 60 0.21 20.74 -10.29
C ASP A 60 -0.16 19.66 -11.36
N GLY A 61 -0.29 18.43 -10.96
CA GLY A 61 -0.74 17.32 -11.82
C GLY A 61 0.29 16.79 -12.82
N LYS A 62 1.54 17.26 -12.79
CA LYS A 62 2.56 16.88 -13.78
C LYS A 62 3.14 15.49 -13.53
N ASP A 63 3.36 15.12 -12.28
CA ASP A 63 3.91 13.83 -11.93
C ASP A 63 2.84 12.74 -11.90
N PRO A 64 3.15 11.48 -12.24
CA PRO A 64 2.19 10.40 -12.15
C PRO A 64 1.85 10.08 -10.69
N ILE A 65 0.60 9.74 -10.40
CA ILE A 65 0.22 9.11 -9.14
C ILE A 65 0.60 7.63 -9.22
N TYR A 66 1.39 7.16 -8.26
CA TYR A 66 1.80 5.77 -8.16
C TYR A 66 0.70 4.98 -7.44
N CYS A 67 0.12 4.01 -8.12
CA CYS A 67 -0.96 3.17 -7.59
C CYS A 67 -0.56 1.70 -7.65
N TYR A 68 -1.22 0.86 -6.87
CA TYR A 68 -1.24 -0.58 -7.11
C TYR A 68 -2.55 -0.97 -7.80
N VAL A 69 -2.54 -2.10 -8.50
CA VAL A 69 -3.78 -2.69 -9.04
C VAL A 69 -4.32 -3.66 -8.01
N SER A 70 -5.46 -3.33 -7.41
CA SER A 70 -6.06 -4.14 -6.36
C SER A 70 -6.40 -5.55 -6.82
N CYS A 71 -6.12 -6.52 -5.97
CA CYS A 71 -6.46 -7.93 -6.19
C CYS A 71 -7.22 -8.51 -4.98
N GLY A 72 -8.12 -9.48 -5.24
CA GLY A 72 -8.89 -10.16 -4.22
C GLY A 72 -9.78 -9.22 -3.39
N LYS A 73 -9.54 -9.16 -2.08
CA LYS A 73 -10.34 -8.39 -1.11
C LYS A 73 -9.74 -7.02 -0.75
N GLU A 74 -8.65 -6.60 -1.40
CA GLU A 74 -8.09 -5.26 -1.20
C GLU A 74 -9.11 -4.15 -1.49
N ALA A 75 -8.87 -2.96 -0.95
CA ALA A 75 -9.58 -1.74 -1.33
C ALA A 75 -9.50 -1.52 -2.84
N ASP A 76 -10.62 -1.18 -3.48
CA ASP A 76 -10.68 -1.12 -4.94
C ASP A 76 -9.96 0.11 -5.51
N THR A 77 -8.72 -0.12 -5.98
CA THR A 77 -7.93 0.90 -6.70
C THR A 77 -8.23 0.95 -8.20
N ARG A 78 -8.95 -0.02 -8.76
CA ARG A 78 -9.31 0.00 -10.19
C ARG A 78 -10.26 1.15 -10.49
N TRP A 79 -11.22 1.40 -9.59
CA TRP A 79 -12.09 2.57 -9.69
C TRP A 79 -11.30 3.88 -9.57
N ILE A 80 -10.30 3.94 -8.68
CA ILE A 80 -9.40 5.10 -8.53
C ILE A 80 -8.64 5.35 -9.82
N LEU A 81 -7.97 4.33 -10.39
CA LEU A 81 -7.23 4.44 -11.64
C LEU A 81 -8.13 5.00 -12.76
N LYS A 82 -9.33 4.42 -12.93
CA LYS A 82 -10.30 4.90 -13.92
C LYS A 82 -10.67 6.37 -13.69
N SER A 83 -10.94 6.75 -12.43
CA SER A 83 -11.31 8.13 -12.06
C SER A 83 -10.17 9.14 -12.31
N LEU A 84 -8.92 8.72 -12.17
CA LEU A 84 -7.75 9.53 -12.48
C LEU A 84 -7.58 9.71 -14.00
N TRP A 85 -7.75 8.66 -14.79
CA TRP A 85 -7.68 8.75 -16.27
C TRP A 85 -8.78 9.63 -16.85
N GLU A 86 -10.02 9.55 -16.36
CA GLU A 86 -11.12 10.44 -16.75
C GLU A 86 -10.78 11.93 -16.54
N ARG A 87 -9.88 12.20 -15.56
CA ARG A 87 -9.36 13.54 -15.27
C ARG A 87 -8.06 13.87 -16.01
N LYS A 88 -7.61 12.98 -16.91
CA LYS A 88 -6.36 13.11 -17.67
C LYS A 88 -5.11 13.18 -16.78
N LEU A 89 -5.19 12.62 -15.57
CA LEU A 89 -4.05 12.50 -14.68
C LEU A 89 -3.20 11.28 -15.02
N ARG A 90 -1.91 11.45 -14.93
CA ARG A 90 -0.95 10.39 -15.18
C ARG A 90 -0.93 9.41 -14.01
N THR A 91 -0.83 8.14 -14.32
CA THR A 91 -0.75 7.07 -13.32
C THR A 91 0.36 6.10 -13.65
N ALA A 92 0.97 5.54 -12.61
CA ALA A 92 1.95 4.47 -12.75
C ALA A 92 1.62 3.33 -11.80
N VAL A 93 1.84 2.09 -12.26
CA VAL A 93 1.62 0.91 -11.43
C VAL A 93 2.87 0.03 -11.43
N PRO A 94 3.06 -0.81 -10.39
CA PRO A 94 4.28 -1.56 -10.23
C PRO A 94 4.33 -2.78 -11.14
N ARG A 95 5.55 -3.14 -11.54
CA ARG A 95 5.95 -4.45 -12.07
C ARG A 95 7.06 -5.01 -11.22
N VAL A 96 6.97 -6.29 -10.89
CA VAL A 96 7.99 -7.02 -10.13
C VAL A 96 8.94 -7.73 -11.09
N ALA A 97 10.24 -7.56 -10.88
CA ALA A 97 11.29 -8.25 -11.60
C ALA A 97 12.32 -8.81 -10.60
N GLY A 98 12.24 -10.10 -10.32
CA GLY A 98 13.02 -10.74 -9.26
C GLY A 98 12.68 -10.17 -7.88
N GLU A 99 13.64 -9.58 -7.20
CA GLU A 99 13.46 -8.97 -5.89
C GLU A 99 13.13 -7.46 -5.95
N GLN A 100 13.19 -6.88 -7.15
CA GLN A 100 12.96 -5.45 -7.36
C GLN A 100 11.54 -5.18 -7.84
N MET A 101 11.08 -3.97 -7.53
CA MET A 101 9.81 -3.43 -7.99
C MET A 101 10.06 -2.06 -8.60
N GLU A 102 9.51 -1.85 -9.80
CA GLU A 102 9.63 -0.59 -10.55
C GLU A 102 8.24 -0.16 -11.03
N PHE A 103 8.05 1.14 -11.23
CA PHE A 103 6.77 1.69 -11.66
C PHE A 103 6.78 2.08 -13.13
N PHE A 104 5.68 1.77 -13.82
CA PHE A 104 5.49 2.04 -15.24
C PHE A 104 4.18 2.79 -15.46
N GLU A 105 4.24 3.79 -16.34
CA GLU A 105 3.08 4.57 -16.71
C GLU A 105 2.09 3.74 -17.50
N ILE A 106 0.81 3.88 -17.14
CA ILE A 106 -0.30 3.25 -17.83
C ILE A 106 -1.42 4.27 -18.09
N THR A 107 -2.15 4.06 -19.18
CA THR A 107 -3.24 4.93 -19.63
C THR A 107 -4.60 4.22 -19.60
N GLY A 108 -4.60 2.93 -19.39
CA GLY A 108 -5.80 2.10 -19.32
C GLY A 108 -5.51 0.68 -18.87
N PHE A 109 -6.55 -0.09 -18.60
CA PHE A 109 -6.40 -1.52 -18.25
C PHE A 109 -5.88 -2.37 -19.39
N SER A 110 -5.96 -1.89 -20.65
CA SER A 110 -5.36 -2.54 -21.81
C SER A 110 -3.83 -2.62 -21.74
N ASP A 111 -3.20 -1.77 -20.92
CA ASP A 111 -1.76 -1.73 -20.71
C ASP A 111 -1.28 -2.77 -19.70
N LEU A 112 -2.21 -3.56 -19.14
CA LEU A 112 -1.94 -4.56 -18.11
C LEU A 112 -2.06 -6.00 -18.65
N GLU A 113 -1.27 -6.88 -18.07
CA GLU A 113 -1.32 -8.33 -18.28
C GLU A 113 -1.07 -9.08 -16.96
N PRO A 114 -1.46 -10.36 -16.84
CA PRO A 114 -1.16 -11.14 -15.65
C PRO A 114 0.35 -11.28 -15.42
N GLY A 115 0.85 -10.80 -14.29
CA GLY A 115 2.24 -10.85 -13.89
C GLY A 115 2.46 -11.76 -12.66
N TYR A 116 3.33 -11.33 -11.76
CA TYR A 116 3.72 -12.08 -10.57
C TYR A 116 2.51 -12.40 -9.69
N PHE A 117 2.36 -13.69 -9.31
CA PHE A 117 1.19 -14.23 -8.59
C PHE A 117 -0.18 -13.95 -9.24
N GLY A 118 -0.25 -13.74 -10.55
CA GLY A 118 -1.49 -13.43 -11.26
C GLY A 118 -2.03 -12.01 -10.98
N ILE A 119 -1.24 -11.15 -10.34
CA ILE A 119 -1.56 -9.74 -10.20
C ILE A 119 -1.35 -9.05 -11.55
N LEU A 120 -2.27 -8.14 -11.90
CA LEU A 120 -2.12 -7.38 -13.14
C LEU A 120 -0.95 -6.41 -13.03
N GLU A 121 -0.01 -6.52 -13.96
CA GLU A 121 1.18 -5.70 -14.06
C GLU A 121 1.27 -5.02 -15.43
N PRO A 122 2.00 -3.90 -15.56
CA PRO A 122 2.25 -3.26 -16.85
C PRO A 122 2.87 -4.23 -17.85
N ARG A 123 2.32 -4.30 -19.07
CA ARG A 123 2.92 -5.12 -20.14
C ARG A 123 4.24 -4.57 -20.62
N GLU A 124 4.97 -5.39 -21.36
CA GLU A 124 6.19 -4.96 -22.03
C GLU A 124 5.91 -3.76 -22.96
N GLY A 125 6.83 -2.78 -22.96
CA GLY A 125 6.66 -1.54 -23.73
C GLY A 125 6.07 -0.36 -22.95
N CYS A 126 5.46 -0.56 -21.77
CA CYS A 126 5.09 0.55 -20.90
C CYS A 126 6.32 1.34 -20.44
N ARG A 127 6.20 2.67 -20.39
CA ARG A 127 7.30 3.56 -20.03
C ARG A 127 7.57 3.51 -18.52
N ARG A 128 8.80 3.14 -18.13
CA ARG A 128 9.23 3.27 -16.73
C ARG A 128 9.24 4.74 -16.31
N VAL A 129 8.80 5.02 -15.11
CA VAL A 129 8.82 6.36 -14.50
C VAL A 129 9.65 6.36 -13.23
N CYS A 130 10.28 7.53 -12.97
CA CYS A 130 11.02 7.80 -11.75
C CYS A 130 10.71 9.25 -11.36
N CYS A 131 9.75 9.41 -10.44
CA CYS A 131 9.31 10.70 -9.91
C CYS A 131 9.25 10.59 -8.37
N PRO A 132 10.38 10.75 -7.69
CA PRO A 132 10.54 10.36 -6.28
C PRO A 132 9.73 11.20 -5.29
N GLU A 133 9.17 12.33 -5.70
CA GLU A 133 8.32 13.19 -4.85
C GLU A 133 6.82 13.00 -5.12
N SER A 134 6.47 12.12 -6.04
CA SER A 134 5.09 11.79 -6.38
C SER A 134 4.33 11.19 -5.21
N VAL A 135 3.00 11.32 -5.26
CA VAL A 135 2.11 10.59 -4.36
C VAL A 135 2.13 9.10 -4.72
N ILE A 136 2.25 8.25 -3.73
CA ILE A 136 2.22 6.79 -3.89
C ILE A 136 1.16 6.15 -2.99
N LEU A 137 0.29 5.33 -3.58
CA LEU A 137 -0.59 4.44 -2.85
C LEU A 137 0.18 3.18 -2.43
N VAL A 138 0.20 2.92 -1.13
CA VAL A 138 0.92 1.79 -0.54
C VAL A 138 -0.06 0.76 -0.02
N PRO A 139 -0.07 -0.48 -0.54
CA PRO A 139 -0.96 -1.54 -0.06
C PRO A 139 -0.51 -2.06 1.30
N GLY A 140 -1.47 -2.61 2.06
CA GLY A 140 -1.18 -3.25 3.33
C GLY A 140 -2.35 -4.09 3.83
N VAL A 141 -2.05 -4.97 4.78
CA VAL A 141 -3.02 -5.84 5.45
C VAL A 141 -3.58 -5.16 6.69
N ALA A 142 -2.74 -4.44 7.44
CA ALA A 142 -3.15 -3.69 8.62
C ALA A 142 -2.30 -2.42 8.75
N PHE A 143 -2.86 -1.43 9.43
CA PHE A 143 -2.26 -0.11 9.64
C PHE A 143 -2.49 0.37 11.05
N SER A 144 -1.64 1.29 11.53
CA SER A 144 -1.84 1.95 12.81
C SER A 144 -1.89 3.48 12.62
N ARG A 145 -2.40 4.19 13.62
CA ARG A 145 -2.54 5.66 13.57
C ARG A 145 -1.21 6.41 13.44
N ASN A 146 -0.10 5.79 13.84
CA ASN A 146 1.24 6.34 13.66
C ASN A 146 1.93 5.89 12.35
N GLY A 147 1.17 5.37 11.40
CA GLY A 147 1.64 5.04 10.06
C GLY A 147 2.34 3.70 9.90
N LYS A 148 2.49 2.91 10.98
CA LYS A 148 3.04 1.56 10.83
C LYS A 148 2.14 0.73 9.93
N ARG A 149 2.77 -0.05 9.07
CA ARG A 149 2.10 -0.84 8.05
C ARG A 149 2.54 -2.30 8.10
N LEU A 150 1.59 -3.19 8.07
CA LEU A 150 1.81 -4.62 7.89
C LEU A 150 1.49 -5.01 6.44
N GLY A 151 2.53 -5.29 5.66
CA GLY A 151 2.38 -5.79 4.29
C GLY A 151 2.08 -7.29 4.21
N ARG A 152 1.94 -7.82 3.01
CA ARG A 152 1.69 -9.25 2.74
C ARG A 152 2.90 -10.16 3.00
N GLY A 153 4.09 -9.60 3.20
CA GLY A 153 5.32 -10.32 3.56
C GLY A 153 6.39 -10.41 2.47
N GLY A 154 6.14 -9.87 1.28
CA GLY A 154 7.13 -9.85 0.18
C GLY A 154 8.19 -8.75 0.29
N GLY A 155 7.98 -7.71 1.11
CA GLY A 155 8.91 -6.60 1.33
C GLY A 155 9.14 -5.68 0.13
N PHE A 156 8.42 -5.84 -0.98
CA PHE A 156 8.65 -5.06 -2.22
C PHE A 156 8.49 -3.56 -2.01
N TYR A 157 7.43 -3.13 -1.31
CA TYR A 157 7.19 -1.72 -1.03
C TYR A 157 8.20 -1.16 -0.04
N ASP A 158 8.63 -1.93 0.97
CA ASP A 158 9.62 -1.45 1.94
C ASP A 158 10.96 -1.21 1.25
N ARG A 159 11.44 -2.16 0.44
CA ARG A 159 12.67 -1.98 -0.37
C ARG A 159 12.57 -0.85 -1.38
N PHE A 160 11.40 -0.69 -2.03
CA PHE A 160 11.19 0.43 -2.96
C PHE A 160 11.23 1.78 -2.26
N LEU A 161 10.51 1.92 -1.15
CA LEU A 161 10.41 3.16 -0.39
C LEU A 161 11.68 3.50 0.40
N GLU A 162 12.48 2.52 0.76
CA GLU A 162 13.84 2.73 1.30
C GLU A 162 14.74 3.37 0.24
N ARG A 163 14.65 2.92 -1.01
CA ARG A 163 15.40 3.48 -2.14
C ARG A 163 14.87 4.85 -2.58
N GLU A 164 13.56 5.06 -2.51
CA GLU A 164 12.88 6.30 -2.92
C GLU A 164 12.04 6.89 -1.76
N PRO A 165 12.68 7.43 -0.71
CA PRO A 165 11.99 7.80 0.55
C PRO A 165 11.11 9.05 0.46
N LYS A 166 11.29 9.90 -0.56
CA LYS A 166 10.62 11.21 -0.68
C LYS A 166 9.17 11.15 -1.13
N HIS A 167 8.68 9.99 -1.56
CA HIS A 167 7.27 9.83 -1.92
C HIS A 167 6.34 10.24 -0.79
N LYS A 168 5.22 10.88 -1.14
CA LYS A 168 4.09 11.08 -0.22
C LYS A 168 3.28 9.79 -0.15
N LYS A 169 3.48 9.02 0.92
CA LYS A 169 2.97 7.65 1.09
C LYS A 169 1.56 7.66 1.69
N ILE A 170 0.57 7.22 0.91
CA ILE A 170 -0.82 7.12 1.33
C ILE A 170 -1.23 5.64 1.30
N ALA A 171 -1.93 5.19 2.33
CA ALA A 171 -2.57 3.89 2.34
C ALA A 171 -4.07 4.01 2.17
N ALA A 172 -4.66 3.08 1.41
CA ALA A 172 -6.09 2.85 1.37
C ALA A 172 -6.42 1.60 2.19
N ALA A 173 -7.28 1.75 3.19
CA ALA A 173 -7.65 0.67 4.11
C ALA A 173 -9.12 0.75 4.48
N TYR A 174 -9.73 -0.39 4.79
CA TYR A 174 -11.00 -0.36 5.51
C TYR A 174 -10.75 -0.14 7.01
N GLU A 175 -11.69 0.47 7.69
CA GLU A 175 -11.56 0.78 9.11
C GLU A 175 -11.21 -0.45 9.97
N TYR A 176 -11.72 -1.63 9.61
CA TYR A 176 -11.38 -2.87 10.32
C TYR A 176 -9.91 -3.30 10.22
N GLN A 177 -9.14 -2.71 9.29
CA GLN A 177 -7.69 -2.93 9.13
C GLN A 177 -6.87 -1.98 10.03
N MET A 178 -7.53 -0.98 10.67
CA MET A 178 -6.87 -0.10 11.63
C MET A 178 -6.67 -0.82 12.96
N MET A 179 -5.43 -0.80 13.44
CA MET A 179 -5.01 -1.41 14.71
C MET A 179 -4.45 -0.32 15.62
N GLU A 180 -4.61 -0.50 16.92
CA GLU A 180 -4.05 0.42 17.91
C GLU A 180 -2.51 0.40 17.84
N THR A 181 -1.93 -0.80 17.77
CA THR A 181 -0.48 -1.00 17.63
C THR A 181 -0.17 -2.06 16.59
N LEU A 182 0.97 -1.93 15.92
CA LEU A 182 1.49 -2.95 15.01
C LEU A 182 2.95 -3.27 15.34
N PRO A 183 3.34 -4.56 15.32
CA PRO A 183 4.74 -4.94 15.39
C PRO A 183 5.47 -4.44 14.15
N SER A 184 6.61 -3.79 14.35
CA SER A 184 7.40 -3.17 13.30
C SER A 184 8.87 -3.58 13.42
N GLU A 185 9.53 -3.73 12.30
CA GLU A 185 10.97 -3.96 12.17
C GLU A 185 11.65 -2.71 11.63
N VAL A 186 12.96 -2.63 11.76
CA VAL A 186 13.74 -1.41 11.40
C VAL A 186 13.59 -1.03 9.92
N HIS A 187 13.39 -2.01 9.05
CA HIS A 187 13.22 -1.82 7.61
C HIS A 187 11.77 -1.61 7.15
N ASP A 188 10.79 -1.70 8.06
CA ASP A 188 9.40 -1.41 7.72
C ASP A 188 9.22 0.12 7.53
N VAL A 189 8.84 0.54 6.34
CA VAL A 189 8.64 1.96 6.01
C VAL A 189 7.22 2.38 6.34
N PRO A 190 7.01 3.38 7.22
CA PRO A 190 5.68 3.88 7.56
C PRO A 190 5.07 4.69 6.42
N VAL A 191 3.73 4.82 6.45
CA VAL A 191 2.99 5.71 5.57
C VAL A 191 2.72 7.05 6.23
N ASP A 192 2.53 8.10 5.43
CA ASP A 192 2.28 9.47 5.91
C ASP A 192 0.78 9.71 6.20
N MET A 193 -0.09 8.89 5.57
CA MET A 193 -1.54 8.96 5.73
C MET A 193 -2.19 7.61 5.51
N VAL A 194 -3.20 7.29 6.29
CA VAL A 194 -4.15 6.19 6.03
C VAL A 194 -5.53 6.77 5.79
N VAL A 195 -6.13 6.43 4.65
CA VAL A 195 -7.50 6.81 4.29
C VAL A 195 -8.39 5.60 4.45
N THR A 196 -9.46 5.74 5.25
CA THR A 196 -10.49 4.72 5.41
C THR A 196 -11.84 5.21 4.90
N GLU A 197 -12.84 4.34 4.86
CA GLU A 197 -14.22 4.75 4.55
C GLU A 197 -14.83 5.68 5.62
N LYS A 198 -14.22 5.75 6.81
CA LYS A 198 -14.70 6.59 7.90
C LYS A 198 -13.96 7.92 7.99
N GLU A 199 -12.63 7.90 7.95
CA GLU A 199 -11.81 9.11 8.13
C GLU A 199 -10.42 9.01 7.49
N CYS A 200 -9.66 10.13 7.54
CA CYS A 200 -8.28 10.20 7.11
C CYS A 200 -7.39 10.36 8.35
N TYR A 201 -6.48 9.42 8.55
CA TYR A 201 -5.48 9.43 9.62
C TYR A 201 -4.18 10.03 9.09
N ILE A 202 -3.85 11.25 9.51
CA ILE A 202 -2.54 11.85 9.23
C ILE A 202 -1.55 11.23 10.21
N CYS A 203 -0.62 10.45 9.69
CA CYS A 203 0.37 9.74 10.47
C CYS A 203 1.54 10.69 10.74
N ARG A 204 1.62 11.22 11.96
CA ARG A 204 2.81 11.96 12.39
C ARG A 204 3.84 10.91 12.83
N THR A 205 4.94 10.83 12.10
CA THR A 205 6.16 10.20 12.62
C THR A 205 6.70 11.14 13.69
N GLY A 206 6.09 11.10 14.87
CA GLY A 206 6.53 11.87 16.03
C GLY A 206 7.57 11.08 16.78
N GLU A 207 8.63 11.76 17.14
CA GLU A 207 9.53 11.40 18.22
C GLU A 207 8.69 11.02 19.46
N GLU A 208 8.85 9.77 19.93
CA GLU A 208 8.53 9.38 21.30
C GLU A 208 9.73 9.72 22.18
#